data_c5feb5ae3a245f82323880e96676b4a9
#
_entry.id   c5feb5ae3a245f82323880e96676b4a9
#
_cell.length_a   1.000
_cell.length_b   1.000
_cell.length_c   1.000
_cell.angle_alpha   90.00
_cell.angle_beta   90.00
_cell.angle_gamma   90.00
#
_symmetry.space_group_name_H-M   'P 1'
#
loop_
_entity.id
_entity.type
_entity.pdbx_description
1 polymer ?
#
loop_
_entity_poly.entity_id
_entity_poly.type
_entity_poly.pdbx_seq_one_letter_code
_entity_poly.pdbx_strand_id
1 'polypeptide(L)'
;MRRRGVVAGGAVLVLLLAGCSAGDGDSAKPSAAPPAVTVPTAPPAAAAVALGPTGPGTAKACTGTAIAVGADPQKVIDAAPEGTTFCFTKGVHRISRAIRPRAGDTLAGGKGVVLTGSVALSGWQRDGDRWVVRGVLPAAYPLKGQCEDNKAKPCQRGEQVFVDGKHLTRVMSLEELEPGTFFGDYAANAVYVSDDPDGRAVEMSRTPTAIEKSAEEVTVTGLTIEHFASLPQGGALQIGPGWKVVSNEVRWNHAVGIMVIEGDRAELSRNTVADNGQLGIGQYKSEGVRITANLVTRNNTDGFWIADWESGGIKSTRSSGEVSGNDIVGNRGIGMWSDIAEYDRTITGNRIRGNAADGIRYEISYQAVIEQNVVEGNGYGTGRGSGGSLWDGGGINVNTSAGVQVRGNLVKDNRNGISIQSRTRGDGPRGTYVLRDVTIEGNLVVMQDATSSTGVVENKGSPTRPGAVTFRHNSYQIGGKSADRFAYQGKTLTWPQWQEAGFDQDSVSS
;
A
#
# COMPACT_ATOMS: atom_id res chain seq x y z
N MET A 1 -54.06 20.66 -13.75
CA MET A 1 -54.91 20.87 -14.94
C MET A 1 -54.08 20.55 -16.16
N ARG A 2 -54.46 19.46 -16.83
CA ARG A 2 -54.73 19.30 -18.28
C ARG A 2 -53.59 19.74 -19.21
N ARG A 3 -53.14 19.00 -20.15
CA ARG A 3 -53.36 17.75 -20.91
C ARG A 3 -52.43 17.87 -22.13
N ARG A 4 -51.66 16.84 -22.45
CA ARG A 4 -51.79 15.90 -23.59
C ARG A 4 -51.59 16.50 -25.01
N GLY A 5 -50.83 15.75 -25.79
CA GLY A 5 -50.90 15.50 -27.22
C GLY A 5 -49.48 15.29 -27.80
N VAL A 6 -48.94 14.18 -28.10
CA VAL A 6 -49.21 12.96 -28.90
C VAL A 6 -49.24 13.21 -30.40
N VAL A 7 -48.45 12.33 -31.10
CA VAL A 7 -48.55 11.80 -32.47
C VAL A 7 -47.59 12.43 -33.45
N ALA A 8 -46.60 11.78 -33.94
CA ALA A 8 -46.35 10.55 -34.77
C ALA A 8 -46.15 10.89 -36.25
N GLY A 9 -45.11 10.29 -36.81
CA GLY A 9 -45.30 9.48 -37.99
C GLY A 9 -44.53 9.86 -39.26
N GLY A 10 -43.81 8.94 -39.78
CA GLY A 10 -43.77 8.58 -41.20
C GLY A 10 -42.49 9.01 -41.95
N ALA A 11 -41.61 8.18 -42.20
CA ALA A 11 -41.47 7.14 -43.23
C ALA A 11 -40.84 7.62 -44.55
N VAL A 12 -39.67 7.09 -44.85
CA VAL A 12 -39.16 6.49 -46.09
C VAL A 12 -39.25 7.34 -47.39
N LEU A 13 -38.11 7.57 -48.06
CA LEU A 13 -37.96 7.19 -49.46
C LEU A 13 -36.49 7.09 -49.88
N VAL A 14 -36.16 5.95 -50.46
CA VAL A 14 -34.97 5.62 -51.24
C VAL A 14 -35.13 6.20 -52.65
N LEU A 15 -34.04 6.70 -53.27
CA LEU A 15 -33.86 6.65 -54.70
C LEU A 15 -32.39 6.72 -55.10
N LEU A 16 -31.98 5.64 -55.73
CA LEU A 16 -30.77 5.48 -56.58
C LEU A 16 -30.89 6.37 -57.84
N LEU A 17 -29.77 6.88 -58.32
CA LEU A 17 -29.43 6.79 -59.75
C LEU A 17 -27.97 7.13 -60.03
N ALA A 18 -27.40 6.34 -60.89
CA ALA A 18 -26.04 6.30 -61.40
C ALA A 18 -25.77 7.43 -62.42
N GLY A 19 -24.50 7.77 -62.56
CA GLY A 19 -23.98 8.58 -63.66
C GLY A 19 -22.47 8.43 -63.78
N CYS A 20 -22.01 7.60 -64.71
CA CYS A 20 -20.63 7.49 -65.15
C CYS A 20 -20.20 8.68 -65.96
N SER A 21 -19.00 9.21 -65.74
CA SER A 21 -18.17 9.74 -66.84
C SER A 21 -16.70 9.54 -66.52
N ALA A 22 -16.01 8.96 -67.49
CA ALA A 22 -14.59 8.66 -67.52
C ALA A 22 -13.78 9.95 -67.72
N GLY A 23 -12.61 10.02 -67.09
CA GLY A 23 -11.59 11.03 -67.33
C GLY A 23 -10.24 10.47 -66.87
N ASP A 24 -9.30 10.47 -67.79
CA ASP A 24 -8.02 9.80 -67.81
C ASP A 24 -7.05 10.02 -66.66
N GLY A 25 -6.38 8.99 -66.35
CA GLY A 25 -4.98 8.70 -66.07
C GLY A 25 -4.11 9.71 -65.33
N ASP A 26 -3.84 9.40 -64.07
CA ASP A 26 -2.48 9.59 -63.56
C ASP A 26 -2.17 8.45 -62.54
N SER A 27 -1.17 7.63 -62.85
CA SER A 27 -0.77 6.48 -62.05
C SER A 27 0.01 6.94 -60.83
N ALA A 28 -0.71 7.26 -59.76
CA ALA A 28 -0.12 7.37 -58.45
C ALA A 28 0.25 5.97 -57.92
N LYS A 29 1.54 5.73 -57.68
CA LYS A 29 2.05 4.55 -56.99
C LYS A 29 1.27 4.36 -55.68
N PRO A 30 0.90 3.12 -55.29
CA PRO A 30 0.28 2.87 -54.00
C PRO A 30 1.26 3.29 -52.91
N SER A 31 0.87 4.28 -52.11
CA SER A 31 1.55 4.62 -50.88
C SER A 31 1.58 3.37 -50.00
N ALA A 32 2.75 2.95 -49.59
CA ALA A 32 2.92 1.83 -48.68
C ALA A 32 2.03 2.09 -47.47
N ALA A 33 1.18 1.12 -47.10
CA ALA A 33 0.43 1.18 -45.87
C ALA A 33 1.40 1.43 -44.70
N PRO A 34 1.09 2.32 -43.76
CA PRO A 34 1.92 2.53 -42.60
C PRO A 34 2.12 1.17 -41.92
N PRO A 35 3.32 0.88 -41.39
CA PRO A 35 3.57 -0.37 -40.68
C PRO A 35 2.50 -0.55 -39.61
N ALA A 36 1.91 -1.73 -39.52
CA ALA A 36 0.94 -2.06 -38.50
C ALA A 36 1.60 -1.78 -37.12
N VAL A 37 1.10 -0.78 -36.41
CA VAL A 37 1.50 -0.52 -35.04
C VAL A 37 1.07 -1.77 -34.27
N THR A 38 2.01 -2.60 -33.89
CA THR A 38 1.76 -3.70 -32.96
C THR A 38 1.34 -3.04 -31.64
N VAL A 39 0.04 -3.09 -31.35
CA VAL A 39 -0.46 -2.75 -30.01
C VAL A 39 0.36 -3.61 -29.05
N PRO A 40 1.09 -3.03 -28.08
CA PRO A 40 1.76 -3.82 -27.07
C PRO A 40 0.70 -4.75 -26.47
N THR A 41 0.90 -6.06 -26.61
CA THR A 41 0.08 -7.02 -25.85
C THR A 41 0.23 -6.62 -24.39
N ALA A 42 -0.91 -6.55 -23.69
CA ALA A 42 -0.89 -6.34 -22.23
C ALA A 42 0.24 -7.21 -21.67
N PRO A 43 1.13 -6.65 -20.83
CA PRO A 43 2.22 -7.44 -20.25
C PRO A 43 1.60 -8.74 -19.76
N PRO A 44 2.20 -9.91 -19.99
CA PRO A 44 1.64 -11.17 -19.53
C PRO A 44 1.28 -10.96 -18.08
N ALA A 45 0.02 -11.21 -17.72
CA ALA A 45 -0.46 -11.06 -16.36
C ALA A 45 0.61 -11.69 -15.49
N ALA A 46 1.29 -10.86 -14.66
CA ALA A 46 2.50 -11.25 -13.96
C ALA A 46 2.21 -12.64 -13.41
N ALA A 47 2.95 -13.64 -13.85
CA ALA A 47 2.62 -15.05 -13.63
C ALA A 47 2.29 -15.12 -12.15
N ALA A 48 1.06 -15.51 -11.79
CA ALA A 48 0.55 -15.36 -10.43
C ALA A 48 1.61 -16.01 -9.54
N VAL A 49 2.49 -15.18 -8.97
CA VAL A 49 3.48 -15.65 -8.02
C VAL A 49 2.61 -16.28 -6.96
N ALA A 50 2.74 -17.59 -6.77
CA ALA A 50 1.96 -18.30 -5.79
C ALA A 50 2.27 -17.62 -4.47
N LEU A 51 1.39 -16.69 -4.06
CA LEU A 51 1.44 -16.10 -2.75
C LEU A 51 1.47 -17.26 -1.79
N GLY A 52 2.37 -17.23 -0.84
CA GLY A 52 2.42 -18.24 0.21
C GLY A 52 1.02 -18.39 0.80
N PRO A 53 0.71 -19.54 1.40
CA PRO A 53 -0.60 -19.74 2.00
C PRO A 53 -0.90 -18.57 2.94
N THR A 54 -2.15 -18.08 2.89
CA THR A 54 -2.64 -17.08 3.84
C THR A 54 -2.45 -17.63 5.25
N GLY A 55 -1.63 -16.96 6.03
CA GLY A 55 -1.21 -17.43 7.35
C GLY A 55 0.17 -18.07 7.35
N PRO A 56 0.70 -18.40 8.54
CA PRO A 56 1.99 -19.06 8.65
C PRO A 56 1.96 -20.33 7.81
N GLY A 57 2.75 -20.32 6.75
CA GLY A 57 2.79 -21.40 5.79
C GLY A 57 3.07 -22.74 6.49
N THR A 58 2.98 -23.83 5.75
CA THR A 58 3.48 -25.12 6.20
C THR A 58 5.00 -25.00 6.37
N ALA A 59 5.40 -24.36 7.49
CA ALA A 59 6.79 -24.40 7.89
C ALA A 59 7.18 -25.88 8.00
N LYS A 60 8.32 -26.23 7.44
CA LYS A 60 8.93 -27.54 7.72
C LYS A 60 8.94 -27.73 9.24
N ALA A 61 8.74 -28.97 9.68
CA ALA A 61 8.87 -29.28 11.09
C ALA A 61 10.18 -28.66 11.62
N CYS A 62 10.04 -27.75 12.59
CA CYS A 62 11.19 -27.09 13.17
C CYS A 62 11.98 -28.06 14.00
N THR A 63 13.29 -28.13 13.78
CA THR A 63 14.22 -28.90 14.60
C THR A 63 15.18 -27.95 15.29
N GLY A 64 15.16 -27.91 16.61
CA GLY A 64 15.96 -26.97 17.40
C GLY A 64 15.53 -26.93 18.87
N THR A 65 15.96 -25.90 19.58
CA THR A 65 15.61 -25.65 20.97
C THR A 65 14.14 -25.25 21.10
N ALA A 66 13.36 -26.03 21.82
CA ALA A 66 11.92 -25.75 21.98
C ALA A 66 11.67 -24.58 22.91
N ILE A 67 10.74 -23.69 22.51
CA ILE A 67 10.14 -22.65 23.36
C ILE A 67 8.69 -23.07 23.63
N ALA A 68 8.41 -23.55 24.84
CA ALA A 68 7.07 -23.97 25.23
C ALA A 68 6.15 -22.79 25.51
N VAL A 69 4.83 -22.98 25.34
CA VAL A 69 3.82 -22.03 25.80
C VAL A 69 4.01 -21.74 27.29
N GLY A 70 4.01 -20.46 27.65
CA GLY A 70 4.23 -19.98 29.03
C GLY A 70 5.70 -19.82 29.44
N ALA A 71 6.66 -20.33 28.64
CA ALA A 71 8.07 -20.02 28.85
C ALA A 71 8.36 -18.56 28.49
N ASP A 72 9.35 -17.94 29.15
CA ASP A 72 9.92 -16.66 28.73
C ASP A 72 10.89 -16.92 27.56
N PRO A 73 10.57 -16.50 26.32
CA PRO A 73 11.43 -16.79 25.17
C PRO A 73 12.84 -16.24 25.33
N GLN A 74 12.99 -15.04 25.95
CA GLN A 74 14.29 -14.41 26.10
C GLN A 74 15.22 -15.23 26.99
N LYS A 75 14.69 -15.81 28.07
CA LYS A 75 15.53 -16.68 28.95
C LYS A 75 16.03 -17.91 28.20
N VAL A 76 15.21 -18.48 27.30
CA VAL A 76 15.62 -19.67 26.50
C VAL A 76 16.69 -19.27 25.49
N ILE A 77 16.53 -18.10 24.85
CA ILE A 77 17.48 -17.55 23.89
C ILE A 77 18.81 -17.24 24.58
N ASP A 78 18.78 -16.56 25.73
CA ASP A 78 19.99 -16.16 26.47
C ASP A 78 20.83 -17.38 26.95
N ALA A 79 20.19 -18.51 27.17
CA ALA A 79 20.84 -19.73 27.63
C ALA A 79 21.47 -20.58 26.52
N ALA A 80 21.22 -20.28 25.24
CA ALA A 80 21.71 -21.05 24.10
C ALA A 80 22.88 -20.34 23.40
N PRO A 81 23.70 -20.99 22.56
CA PRO A 81 24.68 -20.32 21.68
C PRO A 81 24.02 -19.43 20.59
N GLU A 82 24.77 -18.45 20.07
CA GLU A 82 24.35 -17.69 18.86
C GLU A 82 24.17 -18.65 17.67
N GLY A 83 23.32 -18.26 16.72
CA GLY A 83 22.99 -19.09 15.56
C GLY A 83 22.06 -20.26 15.88
N THR A 84 21.46 -20.28 17.07
CA THR A 84 20.53 -21.35 17.48
C THR A 84 19.19 -21.22 16.77
N THR A 85 18.63 -22.38 16.39
CA THR A 85 17.24 -22.45 15.93
C THR A 85 16.32 -22.69 17.12
N PHE A 86 15.39 -21.76 17.34
CA PHE A 86 14.36 -21.82 18.38
C PHE A 86 13.01 -22.18 17.76
N CYS A 87 12.40 -23.25 18.26
CA CYS A 87 11.12 -23.77 17.78
C CYS A 87 10.01 -23.46 18.79
N PHE A 88 9.18 -22.46 18.47
CA PHE A 88 7.99 -22.19 19.27
C PHE A 88 6.99 -23.34 19.13
N THR A 89 6.52 -23.88 20.24
CA THR A 89 5.49 -24.92 20.24
C THR A 89 4.13 -24.35 19.87
N LYS A 90 3.25 -25.20 19.31
CA LYS A 90 1.88 -24.78 18.96
C LYS A 90 1.15 -24.20 20.17
N GLY A 91 0.52 -23.06 20.00
CA GLY A 91 -0.26 -22.36 21.01
C GLY A 91 0.01 -20.86 21.02
N VAL A 92 -0.55 -20.18 22.02
CA VAL A 92 -0.46 -18.71 22.19
C VAL A 92 0.65 -18.39 23.18
N HIS A 93 1.68 -17.72 22.69
CA HIS A 93 2.80 -17.21 23.47
C HIS A 93 2.58 -15.75 23.78
N ARG A 94 2.30 -15.41 25.02
CA ARG A 94 2.11 -14.02 25.47
C ARG A 94 3.47 -13.38 25.70
N ILE A 95 3.78 -12.37 24.90
CA ILE A 95 5.04 -11.65 24.90
C ILE A 95 4.88 -10.40 25.74
N SER A 96 5.46 -10.37 26.91
CA SER A 96 5.40 -9.21 27.85
C SER A 96 6.54 -8.22 27.64
N ARG A 97 7.60 -8.61 26.93
CA ARG A 97 8.73 -7.76 26.51
C ARG A 97 9.26 -8.25 25.16
N ALA A 98 9.79 -7.35 24.35
CA ALA A 98 10.33 -7.69 23.05
C ALA A 98 11.40 -8.78 23.13
N ILE A 99 11.32 -9.75 22.23
CA ILE A 99 12.34 -10.78 22.04
C ILE A 99 13.52 -10.13 21.31
N ARG A 100 14.72 -10.36 21.82
CA ARG A 100 16.00 -9.90 21.26
C ARG A 100 16.82 -11.09 20.81
N PRO A 101 16.69 -11.52 19.54
CA PRO A 101 17.52 -12.59 19.02
C PRO A 101 18.99 -12.16 18.92
N ARG A 102 19.89 -13.12 18.84
CA ARG A 102 21.31 -12.91 18.63
C ARG A 102 21.70 -13.25 17.18
N ALA A 103 22.93 -12.97 16.82
CA ALA A 103 23.42 -13.13 15.47
C ALA A 103 23.20 -14.57 14.94
N GLY A 104 22.61 -14.67 13.74
CA GLY A 104 22.33 -15.95 13.09
C GLY A 104 21.19 -16.78 13.70
N ASP A 105 20.51 -16.31 14.74
CA ASP A 105 19.40 -17.04 15.37
C ASP A 105 18.23 -17.23 14.40
N THR A 106 17.55 -18.35 14.53
CA THR A 106 16.29 -18.64 13.83
C THR A 106 15.15 -18.74 14.82
N LEU A 107 14.13 -17.91 14.68
CA LEU A 107 12.88 -17.97 15.42
C LEU A 107 11.82 -18.61 14.51
N ALA A 108 11.48 -19.87 14.78
CA ALA A 108 10.61 -20.63 13.91
C ALA A 108 9.35 -21.13 14.63
N GLY A 109 8.26 -21.14 13.88
CA GLY A 109 6.99 -21.69 14.32
C GLY A 109 6.35 -22.57 13.25
N GLY A 110 5.04 -22.65 13.28
CA GLY A 110 4.22 -23.36 12.32
C GLY A 110 2.75 -23.00 12.52
N LYS A 111 1.86 -23.69 11.82
CA LYS A 111 0.43 -23.43 11.92
C LYS A 111 -0.06 -23.51 13.38
N GLY A 112 -0.65 -22.41 13.86
CA GLY A 112 -1.18 -22.30 15.21
C GLY A 112 -0.15 -21.90 16.27
N VAL A 113 1.03 -21.43 15.86
CA VAL A 113 1.98 -20.74 16.75
C VAL A 113 1.69 -19.25 16.67
N VAL A 114 1.28 -18.65 17.78
CA VAL A 114 0.89 -17.24 17.87
C VAL A 114 1.75 -16.53 18.91
N LEU A 115 2.42 -15.46 18.51
CA LEU A 115 3.03 -14.49 19.42
C LEU A 115 2.05 -13.33 19.58
N THR A 116 1.57 -13.08 20.78
CA THR A 116 0.64 -11.97 21.05
C THR A 116 1.19 -11.00 22.08
N GLY A 117 0.97 -9.70 21.79
CA GLY A 117 1.30 -8.61 22.73
C GLY A 117 0.16 -8.24 23.67
N SER A 118 -0.95 -8.97 23.62
CA SER A 118 -2.13 -8.68 24.45
C SER A 118 -2.04 -9.26 25.84
N VAL A 119 -2.80 -8.68 26.74
CA VAL A 119 -3.10 -9.20 28.08
C VAL A 119 -4.59 -9.50 28.19
N ALA A 120 -4.94 -10.54 28.93
CA ALA A 120 -6.34 -10.83 29.23
C ALA A 120 -6.90 -9.79 30.21
N LEU A 121 -8.10 -9.33 29.94
CA LEU A 121 -8.85 -8.44 30.83
C LEU A 121 -9.88 -9.27 31.61
N SER A 122 -9.91 -9.05 32.91
CA SER A 122 -10.85 -9.70 33.84
C SER A 122 -11.33 -8.73 34.92
N GLY A 123 -12.33 -9.11 35.69
CA GLY A 123 -12.88 -8.25 36.74
C GLY A 123 -13.84 -7.20 36.19
N TRP A 124 -14.52 -7.51 35.12
CA TRP A 124 -15.54 -6.67 34.52
C TRP A 124 -16.70 -6.40 35.50
N GLN A 125 -17.17 -5.19 35.51
CA GLN A 125 -18.32 -4.74 36.30
C GLN A 125 -19.35 -4.13 35.38
N ARG A 126 -20.60 -4.39 35.66
CA ARG A 126 -21.71 -3.76 34.93
C ARG A 126 -21.85 -2.30 35.35
N ASP A 127 -22.00 -1.40 34.40
CA ASP A 127 -22.20 0.03 34.55
C ASP A 127 -23.36 0.49 33.65
N GLY A 128 -24.58 0.34 34.12
CA GLY A 128 -25.78 0.58 33.38
C GLY A 128 -25.99 -0.48 32.26
N ASP A 129 -25.95 -0.04 31.03
CA ASP A 129 -26.11 -0.85 29.82
C ASP A 129 -24.78 -1.34 29.20
N ARG A 130 -23.65 -1.06 29.86
CA ARG A 130 -22.30 -1.35 29.43
C ARG A 130 -21.49 -2.07 30.51
N TRP A 131 -20.26 -2.45 30.14
CA TRP A 131 -19.32 -3.10 31.04
C TRP A 131 -18.02 -2.31 31.15
N VAL A 132 -17.42 -2.31 32.34
CA VAL A 132 -16.19 -1.57 32.64
C VAL A 132 -15.21 -2.44 33.40
N VAL A 133 -13.91 -2.32 33.03
CA VAL A 133 -12.79 -2.82 33.80
C VAL A 133 -11.84 -1.66 34.12
N ARG A 134 -11.35 -1.59 35.34
CA ARG A 134 -10.54 -0.47 35.84
C ARG A 134 -9.12 -0.86 36.17
N GLY A 135 -8.19 0.12 36.13
CA GLY A 135 -6.79 -0.09 36.48
C GLY A 135 -5.98 -0.84 35.40
N VAL A 136 -6.49 -0.91 34.15
CA VAL A 136 -5.90 -1.74 33.09
C VAL A 136 -5.17 -0.94 32.02
N LEU A 137 -5.45 0.37 31.87
CA LEU A 137 -4.78 1.20 30.89
C LEU A 137 -3.34 1.52 31.31
N PRO A 138 -2.38 1.54 30.37
CA PRO A 138 -1.05 2.07 30.66
C PRO A 138 -1.13 3.57 30.94
N ALA A 139 -0.09 4.12 31.55
CA ALA A 139 0.03 5.57 31.65
C ALA A 139 -0.02 6.18 30.25
N ALA A 140 -0.88 7.18 30.05
CA ALA A 140 -1.00 7.86 28.77
C ALA A 140 0.34 8.50 28.40
N TYR A 141 0.87 8.11 27.27
CA TYR A 141 2.03 8.78 26.67
C TYR A 141 1.63 9.28 25.28
N PRO A 142 2.05 10.50 24.90
CA PRO A 142 1.65 11.05 23.62
C PRO A 142 2.36 10.31 22.49
N LEU A 143 1.62 9.52 21.73
CA LEU A 143 2.11 8.99 20.47
C LEU A 143 2.15 10.11 19.43
N LYS A 144 3.15 10.09 18.56
CA LYS A 144 3.21 10.98 17.40
C LYS A 144 2.32 10.42 16.30
N GLY A 145 1.75 11.29 15.46
CA GLY A 145 0.97 10.84 14.34
C GLY A 145 0.00 11.89 13.82
N GLN A 146 -0.39 11.77 12.57
CA GLN A 146 -1.41 12.61 11.95
C GLN A 146 -2.67 11.75 11.73
N CYS A 147 -3.67 12.01 12.54
CA CYS A 147 -4.94 11.33 12.47
C CYS A 147 -5.90 12.02 11.50
N GLU A 148 -6.80 11.26 10.88
CA GLU A 148 -7.93 11.81 10.11
C GLU A 148 -8.78 12.72 10.99
N ASP A 149 -9.08 12.30 12.21
CA ASP A 149 -9.65 13.17 13.25
C ASP A 149 -8.54 13.83 14.07
N ASN A 150 -8.20 15.06 13.70
CA ASN A 150 -7.18 15.86 14.39
C ASN A 150 -7.61 16.36 15.78
N LYS A 151 -8.91 16.28 16.14
CA LYS A 151 -9.45 16.71 17.43
C LYS A 151 -9.40 15.57 18.44
N ALA A 152 -10.01 14.45 18.13
CA ALA A 152 -10.07 13.29 19.02
C ALA A 152 -8.76 12.47 19.02
N LYS A 153 -8.04 12.46 17.88
CA LYS A 153 -6.72 11.81 17.70
C LYS A 153 -6.69 10.33 18.07
N PRO A 154 -7.59 9.50 17.51
CA PRO A 154 -7.66 8.08 17.82
C PRO A 154 -6.38 7.33 17.45
N CYS A 155 -5.67 7.72 16.37
CA CYS A 155 -4.44 7.10 15.92
C CYS A 155 -3.27 7.23 16.93
N GLN A 156 -3.39 8.13 17.92
CA GLN A 156 -2.38 8.32 18.94
C GLN A 156 -2.64 7.48 20.21
N ARG A 157 -3.53 6.50 20.15
CA ARG A 157 -3.90 5.59 21.26
C ARG A 157 -3.50 4.17 20.90
N GLY A 158 -2.51 3.60 21.59
CA GLY A 158 -1.87 2.35 21.21
C GLY A 158 -2.65 1.07 21.54
N GLU A 159 -3.59 1.13 22.48
CA GLU A 159 -4.33 -0.05 22.91
C GLU A 159 -5.43 -0.40 21.89
N GLN A 160 -5.55 -1.69 21.61
CA GLN A 160 -6.66 -2.29 20.86
C GLN A 160 -7.33 -3.30 21.78
N VAL A 161 -8.64 -3.49 21.67
CA VAL A 161 -9.40 -4.47 22.44
C VAL A 161 -9.97 -5.52 21.50
N PHE A 162 -9.91 -6.76 21.95
CA PHE A 162 -10.41 -7.92 21.21
C PHE A 162 -11.33 -8.75 22.10
N VAL A 163 -12.44 -9.21 21.53
CA VAL A 163 -13.38 -10.12 22.20
C VAL A 163 -13.49 -11.39 21.36
N ASP A 164 -13.11 -12.53 21.93
CA ASP A 164 -12.97 -13.82 21.23
C ASP A 164 -12.14 -13.71 19.94
N GLY A 165 -11.05 -12.94 20.01
CA GLY A 165 -10.15 -12.66 18.89
C GLY A 165 -10.70 -11.69 17.84
N LYS A 166 -11.91 -11.13 18.03
CA LYS A 166 -12.47 -10.11 17.14
C LYS A 166 -12.07 -8.71 17.63
N HIS A 167 -11.49 -7.94 16.75
CA HIS A 167 -11.13 -6.55 17.00
C HIS A 167 -12.38 -5.70 17.24
N LEU A 168 -12.37 -4.88 18.31
CA LEU A 168 -13.34 -3.84 18.55
C LEU A 168 -12.83 -2.50 18.04
N THR A 169 -13.70 -1.72 17.41
CA THR A 169 -13.37 -0.38 16.95
C THR A 169 -13.28 0.56 18.14
N ARG A 170 -12.21 1.35 18.22
CA ARG A 170 -12.07 2.38 19.26
C ARG A 170 -13.02 3.54 18.98
N VAL A 171 -13.78 3.93 19.99
CA VAL A 171 -14.50 5.21 20.02
C VAL A 171 -13.83 6.17 21.03
N MET A 172 -14.15 7.46 20.95
CA MET A 172 -13.44 8.48 21.71
C MET A 172 -14.27 9.06 22.85
N SER A 173 -15.51 8.61 22.99
CA SER A 173 -16.38 8.98 24.12
C SER A 173 -17.30 7.83 24.51
N LEU A 174 -17.91 7.91 25.70
CA LEU A 174 -18.89 6.93 26.18
C LEU A 174 -20.21 6.99 25.42
N GLU A 175 -20.54 8.15 24.87
CA GLU A 175 -21.77 8.37 24.09
C GLU A 175 -21.72 7.66 22.72
N GLU A 176 -20.51 7.40 22.21
CA GLU A 176 -20.29 6.68 20.95
C GLU A 176 -20.22 5.16 21.13
N LEU A 177 -20.31 4.67 22.38
CA LEU A 177 -20.14 3.25 22.68
C LEU A 177 -21.35 2.43 22.20
N GLU A 178 -21.09 1.47 21.31
CA GLU A 178 -22.09 0.56 20.75
C GLU A 178 -21.52 -0.85 20.61
N PRO A 179 -22.31 -1.89 20.31
CA PRO A 179 -21.81 -3.24 20.09
C PRO A 179 -20.70 -3.27 19.03
N GLY A 180 -19.60 -3.96 19.34
CA GLY A 180 -18.41 -4.02 18.48
C GLY A 180 -17.43 -2.86 18.67
N THR A 181 -17.65 -1.99 19.67
CA THR A 181 -16.76 -0.86 19.99
C THR A 181 -16.23 -0.91 21.42
N PHE A 182 -15.16 -0.14 21.68
CA PHE A 182 -14.67 0.08 23.03
C PHE A 182 -14.23 1.53 23.24
N PHE A 183 -14.31 2.00 24.48
CA PHE A 183 -13.78 3.29 24.90
C PHE A 183 -12.73 3.13 26.00
N GLY A 184 -11.58 3.77 25.80
CA GLY A 184 -10.52 3.84 26.82
C GLY A 184 -10.50 5.19 27.51
N ASP A 185 -10.94 5.24 28.74
CA ASP A 185 -10.89 6.43 29.60
C ASP A 185 -9.59 6.46 30.40
N TYR A 186 -8.62 7.25 29.96
CA TYR A 186 -7.32 7.36 30.62
C TYR A 186 -7.40 8.14 31.94
N ALA A 187 -8.37 9.04 32.08
CA ALA A 187 -8.56 9.80 33.34
C ALA A 187 -9.09 8.90 34.45
N ALA A 188 -10.02 8.03 34.13
CA ALA A 188 -10.57 7.03 35.04
C ALA A 188 -9.74 5.76 35.11
N ASN A 189 -8.71 5.61 34.28
CA ASN A 189 -7.95 4.36 34.08
C ASN A 189 -8.90 3.18 33.86
N ALA A 190 -9.79 3.28 32.86
CA ALA A 190 -10.86 2.32 32.63
C ALA A 190 -11.05 2.01 31.15
N VAL A 191 -11.44 0.78 30.86
CA VAL A 191 -11.89 0.35 29.52
C VAL A 191 -13.35 -0.03 29.61
N TYR A 192 -14.15 0.51 28.69
CA TYR A 192 -15.58 0.25 28.56
C TYR A 192 -15.85 -0.51 27.26
N VAL A 193 -16.77 -1.46 27.33
CA VAL A 193 -17.31 -2.18 26.17
C VAL A 193 -18.85 -2.25 26.29
N SER A 194 -19.55 -2.29 25.16
CA SER A 194 -20.99 -2.50 25.12
C SER A 194 -21.33 -4.00 25.11
N ASP A 195 -20.49 -4.81 24.49
CA ASP A 195 -20.67 -6.26 24.43
C ASP A 195 -20.49 -6.90 25.81
N ASP A 196 -21.33 -7.90 26.15
CA ASP A 196 -21.22 -8.66 27.38
C ASP A 196 -19.90 -9.48 27.39
N PRO A 197 -18.98 -9.24 28.32
CA PRO A 197 -17.70 -9.94 28.42
C PRO A 197 -17.82 -11.27 29.19
N ASP A 198 -18.97 -11.60 29.80
CA ASP A 198 -19.10 -12.81 30.60
C ASP A 198 -18.94 -14.07 29.76
N GLY A 199 -18.12 -14.99 30.24
CA GLY A 199 -17.79 -16.21 29.52
C GLY A 199 -16.97 -16.04 28.24
N ARG A 200 -16.49 -14.81 27.93
CA ARG A 200 -15.74 -14.50 26.73
C ARG A 200 -14.28 -14.16 27.02
N ALA A 201 -13.41 -14.44 26.03
CA ALA A 201 -12.01 -14.03 26.11
C ALA A 201 -11.87 -12.58 25.66
N VAL A 202 -11.68 -11.67 26.63
CA VAL A 202 -11.43 -10.24 26.34
C VAL A 202 -9.96 -9.94 26.55
N GLU A 203 -9.32 -9.35 25.54
CA GLU A 203 -7.88 -9.07 25.54
C GLU A 203 -7.62 -7.63 25.12
N MET A 204 -6.53 -7.04 25.60
CA MET A 204 -6.08 -5.71 25.23
C MET A 204 -4.61 -5.70 24.85
N SER A 205 -4.25 -5.06 23.73
CA SER A 205 -2.86 -4.83 23.32
C SER A 205 -2.09 -4.10 24.41
N ARG A 206 -0.88 -4.58 24.72
CA ARG A 206 -0.07 -4.01 25.79
C ARG A 206 1.40 -3.83 25.38
N THR A 207 2.02 -4.89 24.89
CA THR A 207 3.43 -4.92 24.51
C THR A 207 3.60 -4.24 23.14
N PRO A 208 4.54 -3.30 22.98
CA PRO A 208 4.66 -2.57 21.72
C PRO A 208 5.37 -3.36 20.61
N THR A 209 6.28 -4.28 20.95
CA THR A 209 7.10 -4.97 19.95
C THR A 209 7.23 -6.45 20.28
N ALA A 210 7.03 -7.32 19.31
CA ALA A 210 7.20 -8.77 19.46
C ALA A 210 8.69 -9.15 19.42
N ILE A 211 9.35 -8.72 18.36
CA ILE A 211 10.76 -9.05 18.10
C ILE A 211 11.45 -7.75 17.69
N GLU A 212 12.51 -7.40 18.40
CA GLU A 212 13.30 -6.20 18.20
C GLU A 212 14.57 -6.51 17.40
N LYS A 213 14.99 -5.59 16.54
CA LYS A 213 16.29 -5.68 15.87
C LYS A 213 17.41 -5.56 16.89
N SER A 214 18.07 -6.64 17.19
CA SER A 214 19.15 -6.67 18.20
C SER A 214 20.47 -7.22 17.67
N ALA A 215 20.42 -7.88 16.51
CA ALA A 215 21.58 -8.52 15.88
C ALA A 215 21.36 -8.63 14.37
N GLU A 216 22.36 -9.14 13.64
CA GLU A 216 22.32 -9.37 12.20
C GLU A 216 21.99 -10.83 11.85
N GLU A 217 21.61 -11.08 10.58
CA GLU A 217 21.44 -12.42 9.97
C GLU A 217 20.39 -13.32 10.68
N VAL A 218 19.39 -12.73 11.34
CA VAL A 218 18.32 -13.47 12.02
C VAL A 218 17.26 -13.95 11.03
N THR A 219 16.72 -15.13 11.26
CA THR A 219 15.58 -15.67 10.49
C THR A 219 14.34 -15.73 11.36
N VAL A 220 13.21 -15.20 10.84
CA VAL A 220 11.87 -15.30 11.47
C VAL A 220 10.95 -16.01 10.50
N THR A 221 10.37 -17.15 10.90
CA THR A 221 9.56 -17.94 9.97
C THR A 221 8.40 -18.67 10.62
N GLY A 222 7.26 -18.74 9.93
CA GLY A 222 6.12 -19.55 10.33
C GLY A 222 5.40 -19.11 11.60
N LEU A 223 5.47 -17.83 11.96
CA LEU A 223 4.85 -17.24 13.14
C LEU A 223 3.62 -16.40 12.77
N THR A 224 2.57 -16.47 13.59
CA THR A 224 1.56 -15.41 13.64
C THR A 224 1.99 -14.39 14.71
N ILE A 225 2.05 -13.10 14.35
CA ILE A 225 2.46 -12.00 15.24
C ILE A 225 1.32 -11.01 15.28
N GLU A 226 0.63 -10.91 16.42
CA GLU A 226 -0.61 -10.14 16.50
C GLU A 226 -0.81 -9.42 17.84
N HIS A 227 -1.70 -8.42 17.85
CA HIS A 227 -2.18 -7.71 19.02
C HIS A 227 -1.09 -6.94 19.78
N PHE A 228 -0.08 -6.42 19.08
CA PHE A 228 0.94 -5.56 19.69
C PHE A 228 0.50 -4.10 19.64
N ALA A 229 0.69 -3.37 20.75
CA ALA A 229 0.50 -1.93 20.84
C ALA A 229 1.67 -1.18 20.18
N SER A 230 1.97 -1.52 18.90
CA SER A 230 3.14 -1.00 18.22
C SER A 230 3.12 0.51 18.10
N LEU A 231 4.29 1.14 18.24
CA LEU A 231 4.43 2.58 18.18
C LEU A 231 4.28 3.06 16.73
N PRO A 232 3.78 4.29 16.50
CA PRO A 232 3.77 4.90 15.19
C PRO A 232 5.16 4.86 14.54
N GLN A 233 5.22 4.44 13.27
CA GLN A 233 6.46 4.21 12.54
C GLN A 233 7.37 3.13 13.16
N GLY A 234 6.91 2.43 14.21
CA GLY A 234 7.57 1.29 14.82
C GLY A 234 6.85 -0.01 14.51
N GLY A 235 7.54 -1.05 14.14
CA GLY A 235 6.94 -2.36 13.80
C GLY A 235 6.64 -3.22 15.03
N ALA A 236 5.58 -4.03 14.96
CA ALA A 236 5.45 -5.18 15.85
C ALA A 236 6.61 -6.16 15.66
N LEU A 237 7.09 -6.30 14.43
CA LEU A 237 8.32 -6.97 14.06
C LEU A 237 9.31 -5.92 13.51
N GLN A 238 10.41 -5.68 14.22
CA GLN A 238 11.50 -4.81 13.78
C GLN A 238 12.66 -5.67 13.30
N ILE A 239 13.16 -5.38 12.11
CA ILE A 239 14.18 -6.19 11.46
C ILE A 239 15.42 -5.37 11.10
N GLY A 240 16.58 -6.01 11.20
CA GLY A 240 17.90 -5.44 10.98
C GLY A 240 18.63 -6.04 9.77
N PRO A 241 19.96 -5.82 9.67
CA PRO A 241 20.76 -6.22 8.52
C PRO A 241 20.77 -7.74 8.29
N GLY A 242 20.60 -8.15 7.03
CA GLY A 242 20.65 -9.55 6.63
C GLY A 242 19.50 -10.44 7.14
N TRP A 243 18.49 -9.86 7.79
CA TRP A 243 17.37 -10.65 8.29
C TRP A 243 16.56 -11.29 7.18
N LYS A 244 16.05 -12.49 7.45
CA LYS A 244 15.11 -13.23 6.60
C LYS A 244 13.78 -13.39 7.32
N VAL A 245 12.75 -12.76 6.80
CA VAL A 245 11.38 -12.84 7.35
C VAL A 245 10.51 -13.55 6.31
N VAL A 246 10.17 -14.81 6.60
CA VAL A 246 9.63 -15.71 5.57
C VAL A 246 8.38 -16.43 6.06
N SER A 247 7.29 -16.37 5.30
CA SER A 247 6.06 -17.12 5.55
C SER A 247 5.47 -16.89 6.95
N ASN A 248 5.45 -15.63 7.41
CA ASN A 248 4.78 -15.24 8.64
C ASN A 248 3.43 -14.60 8.34
N GLU A 249 2.56 -14.53 9.35
CA GLU A 249 1.36 -13.70 9.36
C GLU A 249 1.54 -12.62 10.43
N VAL A 250 1.51 -11.34 10.01
CA VAL A 250 1.67 -10.18 10.90
C VAL A 250 0.43 -9.32 10.79
N ARG A 251 -0.41 -9.33 11.84
CA ARG A 251 -1.73 -8.72 11.76
C ARG A 251 -2.22 -8.11 13.06
N TRP A 252 -3.23 -7.24 12.96
CA TRP A 252 -3.92 -6.64 14.10
C TRP A 252 -2.97 -6.00 15.12
N ASN A 253 -1.92 -5.33 14.62
CA ASN A 253 -1.02 -4.53 15.44
C ASN A 253 -1.41 -3.04 15.32
N HIS A 254 -1.25 -2.27 16.39
CA HIS A 254 -1.76 -0.89 16.44
C HIS A 254 -1.20 0.02 15.34
N ALA A 255 0.08 -0.07 15.04
CA ALA A 255 0.70 0.78 14.02
C ALA A 255 1.27 -0.06 12.86
N VAL A 256 2.59 -0.14 12.71
CA VAL A 256 3.23 -0.86 11.61
C VAL A 256 3.33 -2.35 11.93
N GLY A 257 3.03 -3.21 10.94
CA GLY A 257 3.22 -4.65 11.07
C GLY A 257 4.71 -5.02 11.11
N ILE A 258 5.42 -4.80 10.00
CA ILE A 258 6.86 -5.08 9.87
C ILE A 258 7.61 -3.79 9.57
N MET A 259 8.68 -3.49 10.30
CA MET A 259 9.52 -2.33 10.08
C MET A 259 10.99 -2.71 9.89
N VAL A 260 11.52 -2.44 8.69
CA VAL A 260 12.94 -2.57 8.37
C VAL A 260 13.64 -1.27 8.75
N ILE A 261 14.57 -1.31 9.68
CA ILE A 261 15.26 -0.13 10.19
C ILE A 261 16.77 -0.35 10.09
N GLU A 262 17.44 0.40 9.19
CA GLU A 262 18.88 0.22 8.94
C GLU A 262 19.19 -1.27 8.68
N GLY A 263 18.26 -1.94 7.96
CA GLY A 263 18.24 -3.36 7.73
C GLY A 263 18.75 -3.73 6.34
N ASP A 264 19.99 -3.38 6.05
CA ASP A 264 20.60 -3.66 4.76
C ASP A 264 20.52 -5.15 4.38
N ARG A 265 20.22 -5.43 3.11
CA ARG A 265 20.10 -6.77 2.55
C ARG A 265 19.05 -7.68 3.23
N ALA A 266 18.11 -7.09 3.98
CA ALA A 266 17.00 -7.87 4.55
C ALA A 266 16.09 -8.43 3.45
N GLU A 267 15.51 -9.59 3.71
CA GLU A 267 14.60 -10.30 2.81
C GLU A 267 13.25 -10.57 3.49
N LEU A 268 12.19 -10.01 2.92
CA LEU A 268 10.81 -10.24 3.37
C LEU A 268 10.09 -11.00 2.26
N SER A 269 9.74 -12.25 2.49
CA SER A 269 9.10 -13.04 1.43
C SER A 269 7.96 -13.91 1.93
N ARG A 270 6.90 -14.02 1.11
CA ARG A 270 5.74 -14.88 1.37
C ARG A 270 5.07 -14.62 2.73
N ASN A 271 5.13 -13.41 3.23
CA ASN A 271 4.40 -13.02 4.43
C ASN A 271 3.00 -12.54 4.08
N THR A 272 2.05 -12.79 4.99
CA THR A 272 0.77 -12.07 5.01
C THR A 272 0.86 -10.96 6.03
N VAL A 273 0.74 -9.71 5.59
CA VAL A 273 0.82 -8.53 6.46
C VAL A 273 -0.50 -7.77 6.33
N ALA A 274 -1.40 -7.97 7.29
CA ALA A 274 -2.79 -7.59 7.15
C ALA A 274 -3.36 -6.92 8.39
N ASP A 275 -4.36 -6.08 8.18
CA ASP A 275 -5.17 -5.53 9.27
C ASP A 275 -4.36 -4.80 10.36
N ASN A 276 -3.18 -4.23 10.01
CA ASN A 276 -2.42 -3.41 10.94
C ASN A 276 -2.96 -1.97 10.94
N GLY A 277 -2.89 -1.29 12.08
CA GLY A 277 -3.59 -0.02 12.28
C GLY A 277 -3.02 1.14 11.48
N GLN A 278 -1.76 1.12 11.05
CA GLN A 278 -1.13 2.20 10.29
C GLN A 278 -0.63 1.71 8.92
N LEU A 279 0.38 0.86 8.90
CA LEU A 279 1.12 0.47 7.71
C LEU A 279 1.42 -1.03 7.74
N GLY A 280 1.35 -1.69 6.59
CA GLY A 280 1.75 -3.09 6.51
C GLY A 280 3.26 -3.26 6.71
N ILE A 281 4.06 -2.75 5.75
CA ILE A 281 5.52 -2.85 5.77
C ILE A 281 6.14 -1.46 5.65
N GLY A 282 7.02 -1.13 6.58
CA GLY A 282 7.85 0.08 6.55
C GLY A 282 9.32 -0.25 6.28
N GLN A 283 10.04 0.66 5.62
CA GLN A 283 11.48 0.56 5.39
C GLN A 283 12.13 1.93 5.60
N TYR A 284 13.19 1.98 6.38
CA TYR A 284 13.90 3.22 6.68
C TYR A 284 15.41 3.03 6.69
N LYS A 285 16.15 3.84 5.90
CA LYS A 285 17.61 3.82 5.82
C LYS A 285 18.19 2.42 5.62
N SER A 286 17.71 1.70 4.60
CA SER A 286 18.12 0.31 4.38
C SER A 286 18.42 0.09 2.91
N GLU A 287 19.58 -0.47 2.62
CA GLU A 287 20.07 -0.70 1.26
C GLU A 287 19.88 -2.15 0.82
N GLY A 288 19.51 -2.34 -0.45
CA GLY A 288 19.41 -3.67 -1.07
C GLY A 288 18.36 -4.60 -0.45
N VAL A 289 17.31 -4.05 0.16
CA VAL A 289 16.21 -4.84 0.75
C VAL A 289 15.36 -5.47 -0.35
N ARG A 290 14.96 -6.73 -0.15
CA ARG A 290 14.04 -7.44 -1.04
C ARG A 290 12.71 -7.72 -0.34
N ILE A 291 11.64 -7.18 -0.91
CA ILE A 291 10.25 -7.40 -0.45
C ILE A 291 9.53 -8.14 -1.58
N THR A 292 9.37 -9.47 -1.44
CA THR A 292 8.97 -10.32 -2.56
C THR A 292 7.83 -11.27 -2.22
N ALA A 293 6.86 -11.40 -3.12
CA ALA A 293 5.77 -12.38 -2.99
C ALA A 293 4.98 -12.29 -1.66
N ASN A 294 4.81 -11.10 -1.10
CA ASN A 294 4.00 -10.90 0.09
C ASN A 294 2.55 -10.53 -0.27
N LEU A 295 1.61 -10.87 0.60
CA LEU A 295 0.27 -10.30 0.63
C LEU A 295 0.24 -9.17 1.65
N VAL A 296 0.00 -7.94 1.20
CA VAL A 296 -0.09 -6.75 2.06
C VAL A 296 -1.48 -6.15 1.91
N THR A 297 -2.35 -6.31 2.92
CA THR A 297 -3.77 -6.03 2.72
C THR A 297 -4.46 -5.44 3.94
N ARG A 298 -5.46 -4.58 3.69
CA ARG A 298 -6.36 -3.99 4.70
C ARG A 298 -5.65 -3.26 5.84
N ASN A 299 -4.43 -2.75 5.62
CA ASN A 299 -3.73 -1.95 6.61
C ASN A 299 -4.31 -0.53 6.69
N ASN A 300 -4.05 0.18 7.77
CA ASN A 300 -4.80 1.33 8.27
C ASN A 300 -6.27 0.92 8.54
N THR A 301 -6.43 -0.20 9.25
CA THR A 301 -7.68 -0.95 9.41
C THR A 301 -8.84 -0.08 9.88
N ASP A 302 -8.64 0.71 10.92
CA ASP A 302 -9.66 1.61 11.47
C ASP A 302 -9.81 2.91 10.68
N GLY A 303 -8.90 3.18 9.74
CA GLY A 303 -8.89 4.43 8.98
C GLY A 303 -8.53 5.66 9.83
N PHE A 304 -7.82 5.46 10.92
CA PHE A 304 -7.48 6.56 11.84
C PHE A 304 -6.34 7.45 11.36
N TRP A 305 -5.51 6.96 10.42
CA TRP A 305 -4.33 7.67 9.93
C TRP A 305 -4.60 8.33 8.58
N ILE A 306 -4.12 9.56 8.43
CA ILE A 306 -4.13 10.25 7.14
C ILE A 306 -3.32 9.44 6.12
N ALA A 307 -3.89 9.21 4.93
CA ALA A 307 -3.24 8.43 3.88
C ALA A 307 -1.86 8.98 3.47
N ASP A 308 -1.70 10.30 3.47
CA ASP A 308 -0.44 10.99 3.13
C ASP A 308 0.55 11.09 4.30
N TRP A 309 0.30 10.39 5.41
CA TRP A 309 1.21 10.34 6.54
C TRP A 309 1.46 8.90 6.99
N GLU A 310 2.43 8.23 6.36
CA GLU A 310 2.95 6.93 6.75
C GLU A 310 1.88 5.83 6.92
N SER A 311 0.84 5.81 6.07
CA SER A 311 -0.19 4.79 6.17
C SER A 311 -0.50 4.11 4.84
N GLY A 312 -0.95 2.86 4.90
CA GLY A 312 -1.31 2.06 3.73
C GLY A 312 -0.59 0.71 3.65
N GLY A 313 -0.17 0.33 2.45
CA GLY A 313 0.45 -0.98 2.21
C GLY A 313 1.93 -1.01 2.58
N ILE A 314 2.79 -0.50 1.71
CA ILE A 314 4.25 -0.46 1.87
C ILE A 314 4.74 0.98 1.77
N LYS A 315 5.55 1.42 2.72
CA LYS A 315 6.27 2.69 2.60
C LYS A 315 7.75 2.53 2.87
N SER A 316 8.57 3.18 2.04
CA SER A 316 10.02 3.21 2.22
C SER A 316 10.58 4.62 2.10
N THR A 317 11.63 4.93 2.88
CA THR A 317 12.32 6.21 2.85
C THR A 317 13.83 6.02 2.99
N ARG A 318 14.61 6.80 2.25
CA ARG A 318 16.08 6.80 2.29
C ARG A 318 16.70 5.42 2.09
N SER A 319 16.13 4.65 1.19
CA SER A 319 16.42 3.23 1.05
C SER A 319 16.59 2.85 -0.42
N SER A 320 16.99 1.60 -0.66
CA SER A 320 17.10 1.02 -2.00
C SER A 320 16.65 -0.45 -2.00
N GLY A 321 16.57 -1.05 -3.19
CA GLY A 321 16.31 -2.46 -3.35
C GLY A 321 15.09 -2.79 -4.20
N GLU A 322 14.54 -3.98 -4.02
CA GLU A 322 13.52 -4.57 -4.89
C GLU A 322 12.19 -4.80 -4.17
N VAL A 323 11.10 -4.42 -4.83
CA VAL A 323 9.72 -4.78 -4.42
C VAL A 323 9.09 -5.51 -5.59
N SER A 324 8.95 -6.85 -5.48
CA SER A 324 8.53 -7.65 -6.64
C SER A 324 7.53 -8.75 -6.32
N GLY A 325 6.60 -8.98 -7.25
CA GLY A 325 5.64 -10.07 -7.16
C GLY A 325 4.71 -10.03 -5.93
N ASN A 326 4.52 -8.87 -5.30
CA ASN A 326 3.62 -8.72 -4.16
C ASN A 326 2.17 -8.50 -4.62
N ASP A 327 1.22 -8.92 -3.78
CA ASP A 327 -0.20 -8.54 -3.89
C ASP A 327 -0.50 -7.49 -2.80
N ILE A 328 -0.72 -6.23 -3.20
CA ILE A 328 -0.91 -5.08 -2.31
C ILE A 328 -2.34 -4.57 -2.50
N VAL A 329 -3.26 -4.97 -1.61
CA VAL A 329 -4.69 -4.91 -1.89
C VAL A 329 -5.50 -4.27 -0.78
N GLY A 330 -6.36 -3.32 -1.14
CA GLY A 330 -7.41 -2.83 -0.24
C GLY A 330 -6.89 -2.16 1.03
N ASN A 331 -5.69 -1.55 0.97
CA ASN A 331 -5.16 -0.77 2.10
C ASN A 331 -5.82 0.61 2.12
N ARG A 332 -6.13 1.12 3.30
CA ARG A 332 -6.73 2.45 3.48
C ARG A 332 -5.65 3.54 3.46
N GLY A 333 -4.92 3.62 2.36
CA GLY A 333 -3.85 4.56 2.11
C GLY A 333 -3.21 4.28 0.75
N ILE A 334 -1.95 4.65 0.60
CA ILE A 334 -1.17 4.38 -0.62
C ILE A 334 -0.77 2.91 -0.66
N GLY A 335 -0.88 2.28 -1.84
CA GLY A 335 -0.47 0.88 -2.00
C GLY A 335 1.03 0.69 -1.77
N MET A 336 1.85 1.29 -2.63
CA MET A 336 3.31 1.30 -2.52
C MET A 336 3.83 2.75 -2.60
N TRP A 337 4.56 3.18 -1.59
CA TRP A 337 5.09 4.53 -1.49
C TRP A 337 6.60 4.53 -1.25
N SER A 338 7.37 5.00 -2.22
CA SER A 338 8.78 5.35 -2.08
C SER A 338 8.90 6.86 -1.88
N ASP A 339 9.53 7.29 -0.80
CA ASP A 339 9.55 8.70 -0.38
C ASP A 339 10.93 9.09 0.18
N ILE A 340 11.27 10.35 0.05
CA ILE A 340 12.46 10.99 0.64
C ILE A 340 13.76 10.22 0.37
N ALA A 341 14.40 10.58 -0.74
CA ALA A 341 15.75 10.11 -1.07
C ALA A 341 15.89 8.58 -1.27
N GLU A 342 14.84 7.93 -1.77
CA GLU A 342 14.96 6.59 -2.34
C GLU A 342 15.88 6.61 -3.56
N TYR A 343 16.52 5.49 -3.86
CA TYR A 343 17.43 5.38 -5.02
C TYR A 343 17.61 3.91 -5.43
N ASP A 344 17.98 3.69 -6.68
CA ASP A 344 18.21 2.36 -7.23
C ASP A 344 17.08 1.37 -6.86
N ARG A 345 15.84 1.87 -6.99
CA ARG A 345 14.64 1.12 -6.63
C ARG A 345 14.09 0.37 -7.84
N THR A 346 13.82 -0.92 -7.67
CA THR A 346 13.07 -1.72 -8.66
C THR A 346 11.71 -2.11 -8.08
N ILE A 347 10.63 -1.74 -8.78
CA ILE A 347 9.25 -2.09 -8.45
C ILE A 347 8.69 -2.87 -9.63
N THR A 348 8.62 -4.20 -9.55
CA THR A 348 8.34 -5.04 -10.72
C THR A 348 7.36 -6.18 -10.43
N GLY A 349 6.48 -6.46 -11.39
CA GLY A 349 5.61 -7.64 -11.34
C GLY A 349 4.62 -7.67 -10.17
N ASN A 350 4.32 -6.53 -9.52
CA ASN A 350 3.38 -6.48 -8.41
C ASN A 350 1.94 -6.35 -8.92
N ARG A 351 0.98 -6.86 -8.14
CA ARG A 351 -0.45 -6.56 -8.27
C ARG A 351 -0.86 -5.58 -7.18
N ILE A 352 -1.26 -4.37 -7.58
CA ILE A 352 -1.56 -3.28 -6.66
C ILE A 352 -2.98 -2.78 -6.96
N ARG A 353 -3.95 -3.10 -6.08
CA ARG A 353 -5.36 -2.89 -6.42
C ARG A 353 -6.24 -2.45 -5.27
N GLY A 354 -7.21 -1.59 -5.57
CA GLY A 354 -8.24 -1.19 -4.62
C GLY A 354 -7.69 -0.47 -3.38
N ASN A 355 -6.49 0.12 -3.44
CA ASN A 355 -5.97 0.92 -2.35
C ASN A 355 -6.63 2.31 -2.36
N ALA A 356 -6.82 2.90 -1.18
CA ALA A 356 -7.62 4.11 -1.04
C ALA A 356 -6.99 5.34 -1.71
N ALA A 357 -5.67 5.41 -1.78
CA ALA A 357 -4.92 6.48 -2.44
C ALA A 357 -4.15 5.93 -3.66
N ASP A 358 -3.01 6.51 -4.04
CA ASP A 358 -2.23 6.07 -5.19
C ASP A 358 -1.92 4.57 -5.15
N GLY A 359 -1.88 3.93 -6.30
CA GLY A 359 -1.39 2.57 -6.40
C GLY A 359 0.10 2.50 -6.09
N ILE A 360 0.91 3.23 -6.89
CA ILE A 360 2.35 3.42 -6.67
C ILE A 360 2.62 4.91 -6.61
N ARG A 361 3.30 5.38 -5.55
CA ARG A 361 3.85 6.73 -5.46
C ARG A 361 5.37 6.66 -5.32
N TYR A 362 6.08 7.36 -6.22
CA TYR A 362 7.53 7.55 -6.17
C TYR A 362 7.82 9.03 -6.03
N GLU A 363 8.20 9.49 -4.84
CA GLU A 363 8.20 10.91 -4.48
C GLU A 363 9.57 11.35 -3.97
N ILE A 364 10.02 12.56 -4.38
CA ILE A 364 11.29 13.21 -3.97
C ILE A 364 12.44 12.21 -3.80
N SER A 365 12.72 11.53 -4.89
CA SER A 365 13.62 10.37 -4.92
C SER A 365 14.45 10.37 -6.21
N TYR A 366 15.28 9.38 -6.38
CA TYR A 366 16.21 9.29 -7.50
C TYR A 366 15.96 7.99 -8.27
N GLN A 367 16.85 7.55 -9.10
CA GLN A 367 16.76 6.43 -10.03
C GLN A 367 15.82 5.29 -9.58
N ALA A 368 14.86 4.97 -10.44
CA ALA A 368 13.97 3.83 -10.24
C ALA A 368 13.53 3.21 -11.56
N VAL A 369 13.20 1.92 -11.50
CA VAL A 369 12.50 1.20 -12.54
C VAL A 369 11.17 0.69 -11.97
N ILE A 370 10.06 1.13 -12.57
CA ILE A 370 8.69 0.73 -12.22
C ILE A 370 8.14 -0.01 -13.44
N GLU A 371 8.14 -1.35 -13.41
CA GLU A 371 7.85 -2.11 -14.60
C GLU A 371 6.98 -3.35 -14.39
N GLN A 372 6.23 -3.73 -15.42
CA GLN A 372 5.46 -4.98 -15.44
C GLN A 372 4.50 -5.14 -14.26
N ASN A 373 4.04 -4.04 -13.65
CA ASN A 373 3.06 -4.08 -12.59
C ASN A 373 1.64 -4.05 -13.16
N VAL A 374 0.70 -4.66 -12.45
CA VAL A 374 -0.74 -4.50 -12.66
C VAL A 374 -1.27 -3.60 -11.56
N VAL A 375 -1.69 -2.39 -11.93
CA VAL A 375 -2.13 -1.33 -11.01
C VAL A 375 -3.57 -0.99 -11.34
N GLU A 376 -4.54 -1.41 -10.50
CA GLU A 376 -5.97 -1.39 -10.85
C GLU A 376 -6.86 -0.88 -9.72
N GLY A 377 -7.81 0.01 -10.05
CA GLY A 377 -8.88 0.43 -9.13
C GLY A 377 -8.42 1.17 -7.89
N ASN A 378 -7.27 1.86 -7.93
CA ASN A 378 -6.75 2.62 -6.78
C ASN A 378 -7.23 4.08 -6.82
N GLY A 379 -7.20 4.77 -5.67
CA GLY A 379 -7.43 6.21 -5.56
C GLY A 379 -8.87 6.62 -5.29
N TYR A 380 -9.77 5.68 -5.00
CA TYR A 380 -11.19 5.96 -4.76
C TYR A 380 -11.59 5.97 -3.28
N GLY A 381 -10.61 5.90 -2.37
CA GLY A 381 -10.89 5.97 -0.94
C GLY A 381 -11.28 7.36 -0.46
N THR A 382 -11.72 7.45 0.79
CA THR A 382 -11.99 8.70 1.49
C THR A 382 -10.71 9.24 2.14
N GLY A 383 -10.62 10.56 2.31
CA GLY A 383 -9.49 11.22 2.95
C GLY A 383 -8.62 12.03 1.98
N ARG A 384 -7.54 12.59 2.51
CA ARG A 384 -6.56 13.31 1.70
C ARG A 384 -5.87 12.34 0.77
N GLY A 385 -5.67 12.74 -0.48
CA GLY A 385 -5.09 11.88 -1.51
C GLY A 385 -6.12 11.11 -2.34
N SER A 386 -7.41 11.25 -2.05
CA SER A 386 -8.52 10.76 -2.88
C SER A 386 -9.20 11.87 -3.68
N GLY A 387 -8.64 13.07 -3.66
CA GLY A 387 -9.20 14.25 -4.33
C GLY A 387 -9.25 14.12 -5.85
N GLY A 388 -10.21 14.78 -6.49
CA GLY A 388 -10.47 14.71 -7.91
C GLY A 388 -9.45 15.38 -8.85
N SER A 389 -8.24 15.70 -8.36
CA SER A 389 -7.18 16.28 -9.16
C SER A 389 -6.18 15.20 -9.61
N LEU A 390 -5.42 15.46 -10.66
CA LEU A 390 -4.34 14.57 -11.11
C LEU A 390 -3.20 14.45 -10.07
N TRP A 391 -3.20 15.27 -9.01
CA TRP A 391 -2.25 15.20 -7.92
C TRP A 391 -2.38 13.94 -7.08
N ASP A 392 -3.55 13.34 -7.02
CA ASP A 392 -3.88 12.26 -6.11
C ASP A 392 -4.63 11.14 -6.82
N GLY A 393 -4.52 9.94 -6.31
CA GLY A 393 -5.20 8.77 -6.84
C GLY A 393 -4.63 8.26 -8.15
N GLY A 394 -3.38 8.58 -8.46
CA GLY A 394 -2.70 8.02 -9.62
C GLY A 394 -2.56 6.52 -9.51
N GLY A 395 -2.78 5.78 -10.60
CA GLY A 395 -2.34 4.40 -10.64
C GLY A 395 -0.84 4.34 -10.37
N ILE A 396 -0.07 5.13 -11.13
CA ILE A 396 1.35 5.38 -10.87
C ILE A 396 1.59 6.88 -10.78
N ASN A 397 2.15 7.34 -9.68
CA ASN A 397 2.44 8.74 -9.40
C ASN A 397 3.96 8.92 -9.20
N VAL A 398 4.60 9.66 -10.11
CA VAL A 398 6.01 10.06 -9.98
C VAL A 398 6.06 11.53 -9.62
N ASN A 399 6.51 11.86 -8.42
CA ASN A 399 6.49 13.20 -7.87
C ASN A 399 7.90 13.73 -7.65
N THR A 400 8.31 14.72 -8.42
CA THR A 400 9.54 15.50 -8.25
C THR A 400 10.77 14.59 -8.03
N SER A 401 10.91 13.59 -8.88
CA SER A 401 11.97 12.58 -8.83
C SER A 401 12.76 12.54 -10.15
N ALA A 402 14.01 12.15 -10.09
CA ALA A 402 14.90 12.11 -11.25
C ALA A 402 15.30 10.67 -11.64
N GLY A 403 15.49 10.42 -12.96
CA GLY A 403 15.99 9.13 -13.45
C GLY A 403 14.98 7.98 -13.30
N VAL A 404 13.68 8.25 -13.41
CA VAL A 404 12.62 7.24 -13.20
C VAL A 404 12.15 6.69 -14.54
N GLN A 405 12.12 5.38 -14.67
CA GLN A 405 11.56 4.66 -15.82
C GLN A 405 10.26 3.95 -15.39
N VAL A 406 9.15 4.29 -16.06
CA VAL A 406 7.84 3.64 -15.88
C VAL A 406 7.53 2.91 -17.17
N ARG A 407 7.64 1.58 -17.19
CA ARG A 407 7.57 0.84 -18.45
C ARG A 407 6.80 -0.48 -18.38
N GLY A 408 6.03 -0.76 -19.42
CA GLY A 408 5.35 -2.05 -19.57
C GLY A 408 4.34 -2.37 -18.46
N ASN A 409 3.76 -1.36 -17.81
CA ASN A 409 2.75 -1.56 -16.79
C ASN A 409 1.34 -1.59 -17.38
N LEU A 410 0.43 -2.35 -16.76
CA LEU A 410 -1.00 -2.22 -16.95
C LEU A 410 -1.54 -1.30 -15.85
N VAL A 411 -2.02 -0.11 -16.23
CA VAL A 411 -2.59 0.90 -15.32
C VAL A 411 -4.06 1.06 -15.66
N LYS A 412 -4.95 0.42 -14.87
CA LYS A 412 -6.34 0.25 -15.28
C LYS A 412 -7.31 0.74 -14.22
N ASP A 413 -8.29 1.52 -14.63
CA ASP A 413 -9.44 1.94 -13.82
C ASP A 413 -9.06 2.52 -12.44
N ASN A 414 -7.91 3.18 -12.35
CA ASN A 414 -7.55 3.98 -11.19
C ASN A 414 -8.22 5.35 -11.27
N ARG A 415 -8.29 6.06 -10.16
CA ARG A 415 -8.83 7.42 -10.12
C ARG A 415 -8.14 8.32 -11.15
N ASN A 416 -6.84 8.19 -11.32
CA ASN A 416 -6.04 8.78 -12.39
C ASN A 416 -5.09 7.74 -12.98
N GLY A 417 -4.63 7.94 -14.20
CA GLY A 417 -3.70 7.05 -14.89
C GLY A 417 -2.27 7.16 -14.34
N ILE A 418 -1.32 7.52 -15.22
CA ILE A 418 0.06 7.84 -14.85
C ILE A 418 0.17 9.34 -14.63
N SER A 419 0.57 9.74 -13.44
CA SER A 419 0.63 11.12 -12.96
C SER A 419 2.08 11.52 -12.69
N ILE A 420 2.60 12.48 -13.45
CA ILE A 420 3.96 12.99 -13.28
C ILE A 420 3.87 14.41 -12.69
N GLN A 421 4.42 14.61 -11.50
CA GLN A 421 4.22 15.82 -10.73
C GLN A 421 5.51 16.63 -10.57
N SER A 422 5.45 17.93 -10.86
CA SER A 422 6.53 18.87 -10.62
C SER A 422 6.19 19.79 -9.46
N ARG A 423 7.01 19.78 -8.42
CA ARG A 423 6.93 20.66 -7.24
C ARG A 423 8.31 21.18 -6.86
N THR A 424 8.38 22.30 -6.17
CA THR A 424 9.60 22.76 -5.54
C THR A 424 9.75 22.04 -4.19
N ARG A 425 10.78 21.20 -4.05
CA ARG A 425 10.96 20.33 -2.88
C ARG A 425 12.35 20.46 -2.21
N GLY A 426 13.20 21.36 -2.70
CA GLY A 426 14.54 21.57 -2.15
C GLY A 426 15.55 20.48 -2.54
N ASP A 427 16.61 20.34 -1.73
CA ASP A 427 17.73 19.45 -1.99
C ASP A 427 17.68 18.19 -1.13
N GLY A 428 18.21 17.11 -1.69
CA GLY A 428 18.42 15.85 -1.02
C GLY A 428 19.87 15.37 -1.08
N PRO A 429 20.18 14.21 -0.52
CA PRO A 429 21.55 13.73 -0.37
C PRO A 429 22.25 13.40 -1.71
N ARG A 430 21.48 13.24 -2.80
CA ARG A 430 21.98 12.95 -4.15
C ARG A 430 21.68 14.08 -5.15
N GLY A 431 21.45 15.29 -4.66
CA GLY A 431 21.14 16.50 -5.44
C GLY A 431 19.71 16.99 -5.28
N THR A 432 19.41 18.06 -5.99
CA THR A 432 18.09 18.71 -5.92
C THR A 432 16.98 17.76 -6.38
N TYR A 433 15.88 17.71 -5.62
CA TYR A 433 14.67 17.00 -6.02
C TYR A 433 14.00 17.73 -7.18
N VAL A 434 14.00 17.12 -8.33
CA VAL A 434 13.52 17.73 -9.57
C VAL A 434 13.03 16.66 -10.54
N LEU A 435 12.03 16.97 -11.35
CA LEU A 435 11.73 16.15 -12.52
C LEU A 435 12.85 16.29 -13.56
N ARG A 436 13.53 15.18 -13.85
CA ARG A 436 14.55 15.08 -14.85
C ARG A 436 14.76 13.62 -15.25
N ASP A 437 14.95 13.37 -16.54
CA ASP A 437 15.22 12.03 -17.08
C ASP A 437 14.12 11.02 -16.67
N VAL A 438 12.84 11.43 -16.77
CA VAL A 438 11.68 10.57 -16.47
C VAL A 438 11.13 10.04 -17.78
N THR A 439 11.05 8.72 -17.92
CA THR A 439 10.55 8.05 -19.13
C THR A 439 9.35 7.18 -18.81
N ILE A 440 8.26 7.40 -19.55
CA ILE A 440 7.02 6.61 -19.50
C ILE A 440 6.86 5.90 -20.83
N GLU A 441 7.07 4.57 -20.85
CA GLU A 441 7.22 3.83 -22.10
C GLU A 441 6.47 2.49 -22.09
N GLY A 442 5.76 2.19 -23.18
CA GLY A 442 5.17 0.87 -23.40
C GLY A 442 4.11 0.47 -22.38
N ASN A 443 3.47 1.43 -21.70
CA ASN A 443 2.41 1.15 -20.74
C ASN A 443 1.05 1.06 -21.44
N LEU A 444 0.16 0.22 -20.88
CA LEU A 444 -1.26 0.24 -21.23
C LEU A 444 -2.03 0.98 -20.13
N VAL A 445 -2.61 2.12 -20.49
CA VAL A 445 -3.41 2.96 -19.58
C VAL A 445 -4.87 2.90 -19.97
N VAL A 446 -5.72 2.39 -19.10
CA VAL A 446 -7.16 2.24 -19.30
C VAL A 446 -7.90 3.12 -18.29
N MET A 447 -8.71 4.06 -18.75
CA MET A 447 -9.44 5.02 -17.93
C MET A 447 -10.92 5.02 -18.34
N GLN A 448 -11.76 4.31 -17.61
CA GLN A 448 -13.22 4.28 -17.86
C GLN A 448 -13.95 5.46 -17.21
N ASP A 449 -13.49 5.91 -16.04
CA ASP A 449 -14.06 7.08 -15.36
C ASP A 449 -13.81 8.34 -16.19
N ALA A 450 -14.90 9.02 -16.55
CA ALA A 450 -14.86 10.24 -17.36
C ALA A 450 -14.08 11.39 -16.72
N THR A 451 -13.84 11.36 -15.43
CA THR A 451 -13.09 12.37 -14.67
C THR A 451 -11.61 12.03 -14.49
N SER A 452 -11.20 10.81 -14.87
CA SER A 452 -9.79 10.39 -14.79
C SER A 452 -8.92 11.12 -15.80
N SER A 453 -7.70 11.43 -15.41
CA SER A 453 -6.70 12.08 -16.26
C SER A 453 -5.35 11.38 -16.15
N THR A 454 -4.44 11.66 -17.09
CA THR A 454 -3.04 11.22 -17.10
C THR A 454 -2.16 12.36 -17.59
N GLY A 455 -0.86 12.31 -17.40
CA GLY A 455 0.07 13.30 -17.92
C GLY A 455 0.90 14.00 -16.87
N VAL A 456 1.23 15.28 -17.12
CA VAL A 456 2.15 16.08 -16.30
C VAL A 456 1.39 17.18 -15.56
N VAL A 457 1.57 17.21 -14.25
CA VAL A 457 0.97 18.20 -13.36
C VAL A 457 2.04 19.08 -12.76
N GLU A 458 1.85 20.36 -12.86
CA GLU A 458 2.80 21.37 -12.41
C GLU A 458 2.22 22.21 -11.30
N ASN A 459 2.94 22.32 -10.20
CA ASN A 459 2.58 23.28 -9.17
C ASN A 459 2.99 24.68 -9.60
N LYS A 460 2.23 25.69 -9.18
CA LYS A 460 2.53 27.10 -9.44
C LYS A 460 3.98 27.42 -9.05
N GLY A 461 4.75 27.93 -10.02
CA GLY A 461 6.18 28.23 -9.82
C GLY A 461 7.14 27.04 -9.99
N SER A 462 6.64 25.88 -10.39
CA SER A 462 7.48 24.69 -10.63
C SER A 462 7.19 24.09 -12.02
N PRO A 463 7.44 24.83 -13.11
CA PRO A 463 7.19 24.34 -14.46
C PRO A 463 8.12 23.18 -14.80
N THR A 464 7.59 22.21 -15.55
CA THR A 464 8.38 21.12 -16.09
C THR A 464 9.33 21.65 -17.18
N ARG A 465 10.62 21.37 -17.06
CA ARG A 465 11.59 21.75 -18.08
C ARG A 465 11.36 20.95 -19.37
N PRO A 466 11.52 21.55 -20.55
CA PRO A 466 11.47 20.80 -21.81
C PRO A 466 12.42 19.60 -21.78
N GLY A 467 11.95 18.43 -22.22
CA GLY A 467 12.73 17.17 -22.22
C GLY A 467 12.92 16.49 -20.87
N ALA A 468 12.41 17.07 -19.77
CA ALA A 468 12.50 16.43 -18.46
C ALA A 468 11.69 15.14 -18.34
N VAL A 469 10.62 15.03 -19.12
CA VAL A 469 9.70 13.89 -19.14
C VAL A 469 9.45 13.49 -20.59
N THR A 470 9.55 12.20 -20.84
CA THR A 470 9.28 11.59 -22.16
C THR A 470 8.17 10.56 -22.04
N PHE A 471 7.14 10.67 -22.87
CA PHE A 471 6.11 9.64 -23.08
C PHE A 471 6.27 9.09 -24.47
N ARG A 472 6.35 7.75 -24.59
CA ARG A 472 6.49 7.08 -25.90
C ARG A 472 5.99 5.64 -25.88
N HIS A 473 5.53 5.14 -27.03
CA HIS A 473 5.09 3.76 -27.23
C HIS A 473 4.01 3.30 -26.24
N ASN A 474 3.24 4.23 -25.64
CA ASN A 474 2.16 3.89 -24.73
C ASN A 474 0.87 3.61 -25.50
N SER A 475 -0.03 2.86 -24.89
CA SER A 475 -1.37 2.61 -25.39
C SER A 475 -2.40 3.14 -24.39
N TYR A 476 -3.39 3.88 -24.92
CA TYR A 476 -4.42 4.51 -24.10
C TYR A 476 -5.81 4.05 -24.52
N GLN A 477 -6.62 3.62 -23.57
CA GLN A 477 -8.05 3.38 -23.73
C GLN A 477 -8.79 4.39 -22.85
N ILE A 478 -9.26 5.49 -23.44
CA ILE A 478 -9.68 6.70 -22.73
C ILE A 478 -11.08 7.22 -23.12
N GLY A 479 -11.83 6.42 -23.85
CA GLY A 479 -13.18 6.79 -24.30
C GLY A 479 -13.24 7.73 -25.50
N GLY A 480 -12.19 7.75 -26.33
CA GLY A 480 -12.12 8.47 -27.61
C GLY A 480 -11.12 9.62 -27.62
N LYS A 481 -10.60 9.90 -28.82
CA LYS A 481 -9.50 10.86 -29.03
C LYS A 481 -9.86 12.32 -28.75
N SER A 482 -11.14 12.65 -28.72
CA SER A 482 -11.63 14.00 -28.41
C SER A 482 -11.82 14.28 -26.92
N ALA A 483 -11.65 13.26 -26.08
CA ALA A 483 -11.78 13.43 -24.63
C ALA A 483 -10.55 14.17 -24.05
N ASP A 484 -10.80 15.15 -23.18
CA ASP A 484 -9.78 15.93 -22.47
C ASP A 484 -9.21 15.11 -21.32
N ARG A 485 -8.22 14.24 -21.61
CA ARG A 485 -7.68 13.26 -20.67
C ARG A 485 -6.23 13.50 -20.28
N PHE A 486 -5.52 14.35 -21.01
CA PHE A 486 -4.10 14.58 -20.80
C PHE A 486 -3.88 15.93 -20.12
N ALA A 487 -3.05 15.96 -19.10
CA ALA A 487 -2.70 17.20 -18.41
C ALA A 487 -1.28 17.64 -18.78
N TYR A 488 -1.13 18.93 -19.13
CA TYR A 488 0.16 19.57 -19.34
C TYR A 488 0.05 21.08 -19.22
N GLN A 489 1.00 21.73 -18.57
CA GLN A 489 1.06 23.19 -18.38
C GLN A 489 -0.24 23.78 -17.82
N GLY A 490 -0.83 23.09 -16.82
CA GLY A 490 -2.06 23.52 -16.17
C GLY A 490 -3.32 23.45 -17.03
N LYS A 491 -3.27 22.77 -18.17
CA LYS A 491 -4.40 22.55 -19.08
C LYS A 491 -4.72 21.06 -19.16
N THR A 492 -5.96 20.74 -19.53
CA THR A 492 -6.36 19.42 -20.03
C THR A 492 -6.37 19.45 -21.54
N LEU A 493 -5.84 18.42 -22.16
CA LEU A 493 -5.62 18.29 -23.59
C LEU A 493 -6.33 17.05 -24.12
N THR A 494 -6.81 17.14 -25.35
CA THR A 494 -7.23 15.99 -26.16
C THR A 494 -5.99 15.20 -26.63
N TRP A 495 -6.20 13.99 -27.14
CA TRP A 495 -5.12 13.19 -27.70
C TRP A 495 -4.31 13.90 -28.80
N PRO A 496 -4.92 14.54 -29.83
CA PRO A 496 -4.15 15.29 -30.83
C PRO A 496 -3.33 16.43 -30.22
N GLN A 497 -3.90 17.16 -29.26
CA GLN A 497 -3.18 18.26 -28.59
C GLN A 497 -2.01 17.77 -27.72
N TRP A 498 -2.16 16.58 -27.11
CA TRP A 498 -1.08 15.92 -26.38
C TRP A 498 0.09 15.56 -27.29
N GLN A 499 -0.21 15.00 -28.46
CA GLN A 499 0.81 14.73 -29.48
C GLN A 499 1.44 16.01 -30.02
N GLU A 500 0.66 17.06 -30.29
CA GLU A 500 1.17 18.37 -30.72
C GLU A 500 2.11 18.99 -29.67
N ALA A 501 1.87 18.73 -28.39
CA ALA A 501 2.76 19.12 -27.30
C ALA A 501 4.08 18.33 -27.23
N GLY A 502 4.29 17.35 -28.11
CA GLY A 502 5.52 16.59 -28.27
C GLY A 502 5.57 15.25 -27.51
N PHE A 503 4.47 14.81 -26.95
CA PHE A 503 4.38 13.54 -26.21
C PHE A 503 3.78 12.43 -27.08
N ASP A 504 4.14 11.19 -26.81
CA ASP A 504 3.53 9.97 -27.37
C ASP A 504 3.39 9.95 -28.90
N GLN A 505 4.39 10.48 -29.64
CA GLN A 505 4.36 10.53 -31.09
C GLN A 505 4.20 9.14 -31.75
N ASP A 506 4.75 8.12 -31.13
CA ASP A 506 4.74 6.72 -31.57
C ASP A 506 3.73 5.86 -30.77
N SER A 507 2.71 6.47 -30.19
CA SER A 507 1.74 5.83 -29.29
C SER A 507 0.35 5.77 -29.92
N VAL A 508 -0.57 5.01 -29.33
CA VAL A 508 -1.93 4.83 -29.82
C VAL A 508 -2.96 5.19 -28.76
N SER A 509 -4.12 5.71 -29.20
CA SER A 509 -5.26 6.02 -28.33
C SER A 509 -6.56 5.55 -28.98
N SER A 510 -7.44 4.94 -28.19
CA SER A 510 -8.80 4.50 -28.58
C SER A 510 -9.85 4.93 -27.58
#